data_c03773430210c8a36deb7949ddbc9c06
#
_entry.id   c03773430210c8a36deb7949ddbc9c06
#
_cell.length_a   1.000
_cell.length_b   1.000
_cell.length_c   1.000
_cell.angle_alpha   90.00
_cell.angle_beta   90.00
_cell.angle_gamma   90.00
#
_symmetry.space_group_name_H-M   'P 1'
#
loop_
_entity.id
_entity.type
_entity.pdbx_description
1 polymer ?
#
loop_
_entity_poly.entity_id
_entity_poly.type
_entity_poly.pdbx_seq_one_letter_code
_entity_poly.pdbx_strand_id
1 'polypeptide(L)'
;MRLKGTAVLPHSLVLAAPKEDKFEKTVRGLKDISLEVAKAKPDTIVLITKQGNVFEDAVGVDYASRLSGSWKLSAEAGSEEISMEKECDMGLLEEINRRAGREELPVFMVNERSAEEFGISQELSPAAFIPLYYIDRVFPDYKIVQLTAGDLSPEVLYQVGMIVREASEANGKDVFVLACADLSTNLASDDPVYAEASADYDGRVQADLADADYLSLMQLRPNIIRDAGAEDHDLILMMLGMFEKIKTESKVLSFEDVEGTGSLCSVSTFMIDDKDFVVPSLLAVYEDRAARERESLRAGEHEILKMIRAASNLWVREQRKLDFPTYASLINDQSLREELESRQAGVFVTVMKDGKLRGCMGSINPFGDNIGEAFINYTIEALSYDPRFMPVEEEELGRLQFTADILDIPEDVEEASELDPSIYGLIVEQGVHRSVLLPNLPGIRTAEQQIAEGKEKAGISSVTLEAGEPLVMKRFRTEHFD
;
A
#
# COMPACT_ATOMS: atom_id res chain seq x y z
N MET A 1 21.43 16.41 17.45
CA MET A 1 20.30 15.63 16.91
C MET A 1 19.13 15.76 17.87
N ARG A 2 17.96 16.10 17.36
CA ARG A 2 16.73 16.31 18.13
C ARG A 2 15.84 15.07 18.20
N LEU A 3 16.04 14.11 17.29
CA LEU A 3 15.38 12.82 17.37
C LEU A 3 15.98 12.00 18.52
N LYS A 4 15.17 11.63 19.49
CA LYS A 4 15.59 10.93 20.73
C LYS A 4 15.43 9.42 20.63
N GLY A 5 14.50 8.95 19.84
CA GLY A 5 14.22 7.55 19.58
C GLY A 5 12.99 7.38 18.71
N THR A 6 12.79 6.16 18.26
CA THR A 6 11.56 5.72 17.61
C THR A 6 11.12 4.39 18.19
N ALA A 7 9.84 4.07 18.06
CA ALA A 7 9.32 2.76 18.45
C ALA A 7 8.20 2.31 17.51
N VAL A 8 8.10 0.99 17.30
CA VAL A 8 6.92 0.33 16.77
C VAL A 8 6.14 -0.23 17.93
N LEU A 9 4.85 0.01 17.96
CA LEU A 9 3.95 -0.31 19.07
C LEU A 9 2.60 -0.77 18.54
N PRO A 10 2.03 -1.87 19.10
CA PRO A 10 0.68 -2.30 18.75
C PRO A 10 -0.38 -1.35 19.31
N HIS A 11 -1.56 -1.38 18.69
CA HIS A 11 -2.65 -0.47 19.03
C HIS A 11 -3.96 -1.15 19.43
N SER A 12 -4.01 -2.48 19.50
CA SER A 12 -5.23 -3.20 19.87
C SER A 12 -5.72 -2.84 21.26
N LEU A 13 -6.99 -2.44 21.40
CA LEU A 13 -7.62 -2.03 22.66
C LEU A 13 -7.64 -3.15 23.71
N VAL A 14 -7.52 -4.42 23.32
CA VAL A 14 -7.45 -5.55 24.25
C VAL A 14 -6.20 -5.53 25.13
N LEU A 15 -5.20 -4.71 24.80
CA LEU A 15 -3.98 -4.51 25.57
C LEU A 15 -4.16 -3.56 26.77
N ALA A 16 -5.31 -2.88 26.89
CA ALA A 16 -5.65 -2.09 28.07
C ALA A 16 -6.28 -2.98 29.18
N ALA A 17 -6.27 -2.47 30.41
CA ALA A 17 -6.98 -3.13 31.50
C ALA A 17 -8.46 -3.41 31.15
N PRO A 18 -9.07 -4.53 31.56
CA PRO A 18 -8.58 -5.53 32.54
C PRO A 18 -7.81 -6.72 31.94
N LYS A 19 -7.48 -6.72 30.65
CA LYS A 19 -6.87 -7.87 29.94
C LYS A 19 -5.32 -7.84 29.94
N GLU A 20 -4.69 -6.92 30.69
CA GLU A 20 -3.23 -6.78 30.75
C GLU A 20 -2.51 -8.11 31.10
N ASP A 21 -3.13 -8.97 31.94
CA ASP A 21 -2.54 -10.23 32.32
C ASP A 21 -2.59 -11.31 31.22
N LYS A 22 -3.39 -11.12 30.19
CA LYS A 22 -3.54 -12.11 29.10
C LYS A 22 -2.38 -12.03 28.08
N PHE A 23 -1.83 -10.83 27.87
CA PHE A 23 -0.79 -10.56 26.88
C PHE A 23 0.46 -9.97 27.55
N GLU A 24 1.03 -10.75 28.50
CA GLU A 24 2.10 -10.27 29.37
C GLU A 24 3.34 -9.77 28.64
N LYS A 25 3.74 -10.39 27.53
CA LYS A 25 4.95 -10.00 26.79
C LYS A 25 4.75 -8.65 26.14
N THR A 26 3.63 -8.46 25.43
CA THR A 26 3.29 -7.21 24.75
C THR A 26 3.10 -6.08 25.74
N VAL A 27 2.34 -6.31 26.82
CA VAL A 27 2.15 -5.34 27.91
C VAL A 27 3.47 -4.93 28.55
N ARG A 28 4.38 -5.88 28.76
CA ARG A 28 5.74 -5.57 29.25
C ARG A 28 6.50 -4.71 28.25
N GLY A 29 6.48 -5.07 26.96
CA GLY A 29 7.11 -4.27 25.90
C GLY A 29 6.59 -2.84 25.83
N LEU A 30 5.27 -2.62 25.95
CA LEU A 30 4.64 -1.30 26.03
C LEU A 30 5.13 -0.50 27.26
N LYS A 31 5.22 -1.14 28.42
CA LYS A 31 5.76 -0.53 29.66
C LYS A 31 7.24 -0.17 29.49
N ASP A 32 8.04 -1.05 28.91
CA ASP A 32 9.47 -0.81 28.67
C ASP A 32 9.70 0.36 27.73
N ILE A 33 8.94 0.46 26.61
CA ILE A 33 8.99 1.60 25.69
C ILE A 33 8.58 2.89 26.40
N SER A 34 7.52 2.85 27.22
CA SER A 34 7.10 4.02 27.99
C SER A 34 8.20 4.56 28.90
N LEU A 35 9.00 3.68 29.48
CA LEU A 35 10.17 4.07 30.27
C LEU A 35 11.30 4.65 29.41
N GLU A 36 11.52 4.15 28.19
CA GLU A 36 12.49 4.74 27.25
C GLU A 36 12.04 6.14 26.80
N VAL A 37 10.77 6.36 26.53
CA VAL A 37 10.21 7.70 26.27
C VAL A 37 10.41 8.62 27.46
N ALA A 38 10.11 8.15 28.67
CA ALA A 38 10.31 8.94 29.90
C ALA A 38 11.78 9.31 30.16
N LYS A 39 12.72 8.44 29.83
CA LYS A 39 14.18 8.73 29.89
C LYS A 39 14.58 9.75 28.83
N ALA A 40 14.03 9.64 27.63
CA ALA A 40 14.32 10.52 26.49
C ALA A 40 13.82 11.95 26.73
N LYS A 41 12.74 12.11 27.49
CA LYS A 41 12.09 13.40 27.81
C LYS A 41 11.85 14.26 26.56
N PRO A 42 11.13 13.75 25.55
CA PRO A 42 10.86 14.53 24.36
C PRO A 42 9.96 15.72 24.67
N ASP A 43 10.13 16.84 23.93
CA ASP A 43 9.17 17.95 23.91
C ASP A 43 7.88 17.51 23.22
N THR A 44 8.02 16.68 22.18
CA THR A 44 6.92 16.26 21.30
C THR A 44 7.01 14.76 20.96
N ILE A 45 5.88 14.09 21.03
CA ILE A 45 5.70 12.73 20.49
C ILE A 45 5.05 12.85 19.11
N VAL A 46 5.72 12.30 18.10
CA VAL A 46 5.16 12.18 16.75
C VAL A 46 4.50 10.82 16.62
N LEU A 47 3.21 10.82 16.32
CA LEU A 47 2.37 9.65 16.14
C LEU A 47 2.21 9.39 14.64
N ILE A 48 2.54 8.21 14.17
CA ILE A 48 2.30 7.74 12.81
C ILE A 48 1.22 6.66 12.90
N THR A 49 0.09 6.88 12.24
CA THR A 49 -1.10 6.02 12.32
C THR A 49 -1.66 5.73 10.93
N LYS A 50 -2.55 4.75 10.82
CA LYS A 50 -3.37 4.48 9.62
C LYS A 50 -4.86 4.48 9.94
N GLN A 51 -5.24 4.84 11.18
CA GLN A 51 -6.62 4.97 11.62
C GLN A 51 -6.94 6.45 11.85
N GLY A 52 -8.03 6.92 11.27
CA GLY A 52 -8.45 8.32 11.30
C GLY A 52 -8.72 8.86 9.90
N ASN A 53 -8.21 10.04 9.59
CA ASN A 53 -8.40 10.70 8.29
C ASN A 53 -7.42 10.16 7.25
N VAL A 54 -7.73 9.02 6.65
CA VAL A 54 -6.91 8.39 5.61
C VAL A 54 -7.23 8.99 4.25
N PHE A 55 -6.21 9.44 3.53
CA PHE A 55 -6.27 9.87 2.14
C PHE A 55 -5.56 8.83 1.27
N GLU A 56 -6.09 8.55 0.08
CA GLU A 56 -5.47 7.58 -0.83
C GLU A 56 -4.13 8.08 -1.37
N ASP A 57 -4.00 9.39 -1.58
CA ASP A 57 -2.91 10.03 -2.31
C ASP A 57 -2.08 11.02 -1.46
N ALA A 58 -2.29 11.08 -0.16
CA ALA A 58 -1.56 11.98 0.72
C ALA A 58 -1.37 11.43 2.14
N VAL A 59 -0.38 11.94 2.84
CA VAL A 59 -0.28 11.81 4.29
C VAL A 59 -1.09 12.92 4.94
N GLY A 60 -2.12 12.54 5.71
CA GLY A 60 -2.90 13.47 6.51
C GLY A 60 -2.12 13.93 7.74
N VAL A 61 -2.14 15.22 8.04
CA VAL A 61 -1.53 15.79 9.25
C VAL A 61 -2.56 16.66 9.97
N ASP A 62 -2.93 16.29 11.18
CA ASP A 62 -3.93 17.03 11.94
C ASP A 62 -3.37 18.37 12.42
N TYR A 63 -3.82 19.46 11.77
CA TYR A 63 -3.43 20.83 12.08
C TYR A 63 -4.44 21.49 13.04
N ALA A 64 -4.35 21.14 14.31
CA ALA A 64 -5.19 21.62 15.39
C ALA A 64 -4.35 21.99 16.61
N SER A 65 -4.85 22.87 17.47
CA SER A 65 -4.15 23.22 18.74
C SER A 65 -4.20 22.08 19.75
N ARG A 66 -5.25 21.22 19.68
CA ARG A 66 -5.48 20.06 20.54
C ARG A 66 -6.20 18.98 19.77
N LEU A 67 -5.92 17.73 20.14
CA LEU A 67 -6.66 16.54 19.70
C LEU A 67 -7.18 15.82 20.91
N SER A 68 -8.41 15.31 20.83
CA SER A 68 -9.05 14.54 21.89
C SER A 68 -9.72 13.28 21.32
N GLY A 69 -9.90 12.28 22.16
CA GLY A 69 -10.62 11.08 21.82
C GLY A 69 -11.09 10.34 23.06
N SER A 70 -12.12 9.50 22.91
CA SER A 70 -12.69 8.70 23.97
C SER A 70 -12.88 7.26 23.50
N TRP A 71 -12.48 6.28 24.32
CA TRP A 71 -12.53 4.86 23.97
C TRP A 71 -13.14 4.05 25.10
N LYS A 72 -14.03 3.12 24.75
CA LYS A 72 -14.55 2.13 25.66
C LYS A 72 -13.64 0.91 25.67
N LEU A 73 -13.18 0.50 26.86
CA LEU A 73 -12.27 -0.65 27.02
C LEU A 73 -12.92 -2.00 26.71
N SER A 74 -14.27 -2.07 26.63
CA SER A 74 -15.02 -3.27 26.26
C SER A 74 -16.33 -2.90 25.58
N ALA A 75 -16.83 -3.77 24.73
CA ALA A 75 -18.17 -3.62 24.11
C ALA A 75 -19.32 -3.88 25.10
N GLU A 76 -19.06 -4.33 26.32
CA GLU A 76 -20.07 -4.60 27.33
C GLU A 76 -20.71 -3.29 27.85
N ALA A 77 -21.99 -3.32 28.09
CA ALA A 77 -22.73 -2.18 28.62
C ALA A 77 -22.20 -1.82 30.02
N GLY A 78 -21.75 -0.56 30.19
CA GLY A 78 -21.17 -0.08 31.45
C GLY A 78 -19.66 -0.26 31.58
N SER A 79 -18.96 -0.60 30.47
CA SER A 79 -17.51 -0.60 30.43
C SER A 79 -16.93 0.80 30.70
N GLU A 80 -15.75 0.83 31.31
CA GLU A 80 -15.01 2.07 31.55
C GLU A 80 -14.71 2.76 30.21
N GLU A 81 -14.95 4.07 30.14
CA GLU A 81 -14.60 4.93 29.04
C GLU A 81 -13.44 5.82 29.46
N ILE A 82 -12.36 5.81 28.69
CA ILE A 82 -11.20 6.63 28.93
C ILE A 82 -11.13 7.71 27.87
N SER A 83 -11.03 8.96 28.31
CA SER A 83 -10.84 10.12 27.46
C SER A 83 -9.42 10.64 27.58
N MET A 84 -8.84 11.04 26.44
CA MET A 84 -7.55 11.70 26.37
C MET A 84 -7.66 13.01 25.60
N GLU A 85 -6.91 14.02 26.03
CA GLU A 85 -6.72 15.27 25.32
C GLU A 85 -5.24 15.61 25.32
N LYS A 86 -4.68 15.98 24.16
CA LYS A 86 -3.27 16.35 23.99
C LYS A 86 -3.13 17.67 23.24
N GLU A 87 -2.21 18.50 23.70
CA GLU A 87 -1.79 19.71 22.96
C GLU A 87 -0.94 19.31 21.76
N CYS A 88 -1.17 19.96 20.61
CA CYS A 88 -0.35 19.77 19.42
C CYS A 88 0.82 20.76 19.39
N ASP A 89 1.94 20.35 18.81
CA ASP A 89 3.08 21.22 18.57
C ASP A 89 2.91 22.00 17.26
N MET A 90 2.23 23.14 17.35
CA MET A 90 1.93 23.98 16.19
C MET A 90 3.19 24.43 15.45
N GLY A 91 4.29 24.72 16.16
CA GLY A 91 5.53 25.10 15.51
C GLY A 91 6.15 23.98 14.68
N LEU A 92 6.08 22.72 15.15
CA LEU A 92 6.54 21.57 14.41
C LEU A 92 5.62 21.28 13.22
N LEU A 93 4.29 21.41 13.40
CA LEU A 93 3.31 21.25 12.32
C LEU A 93 3.54 22.26 11.17
N GLU A 94 3.77 23.53 11.49
CA GLU A 94 4.08 24.57 10.51
C GLU A 94 5.36 24.27 9.72
N GLU A 95 6.40 23.80 10.40
CA GLU A 95 7.67 23.47 9.76
C GLU A 95 7.56 22.22 8.87
N ILE A 96 6.78 21.20 9.28
CA ILE A 96 6.48 20.02 8.43
C ILE A 96 5.76 20.48 7.17
N ASN A 97 4.71 21.29 7.28
CA ASN A 97 3.96 21.81 6.14
C ASN A 97 4.86 22.57 5.16
N ARG A 98 5.69 23.46 5.69
CA ARG A 98 6.61 24.25 4.89
C ARG A 98 7.61 23.39 4.10
N ARG A 99 8.14 22.34 4.74
CA ARG A 99 9.08 21.41 4.09
C ARG A 99 8.38 20.54 3.07
N ALA A 100 7.22 19.99 3.40
CA ALA A 100 6.44 19.18 2.47
C ALA A 100 6.13 19.96 1.18
N GLY A 101 5.70 21.23 1.31
CA GLY A 101 5.45 22.07 0.13
C GLY A 101 6.71 22.43 -0.66
N ARG A 102 7.87 22.53 -0.01
CA ARG A 102 9.15 22.78 -0.69
C ARG A 102 9.67 21.57 -1.48
N GLU A 103 9.49 20.37 -0.92
CA GLU A 103 9.93 19.11 -1.51
C GLU A 103 8.82 18.47 -2.38
N GLU A 104 7.69 19.18 -2.57
CA GLU A 104 6.52 18.75 -3.33
C GLU A 104 5.96 17.39 -2.89
N LEU A 105 6.07 17.09 -1.58
CA LEU A 105 5.56 15.84 -1.01
C LEU A 105 4.06 15.93 -0.76
N PRO A 106 3.30 14.85 -0.98
CA PRO A 106 1.86 14.82 -0.81
C PRO A 106 1.48 14.74 0.68
N VAL A 107 1.58 15.87 1.36
CA VAL A 107 1.17 16.05 2.75
C VAL A 107 0.00 17.03 2.81
N PHE A 108 -1.12 16.58 3.37
CA PHE A 108 -2.33 17.37 3.50
C PHE A 108 -2.57 17.78 4.95
N MET A 109 -2.59 19.10 5.21
CA MET A 109 -2.86 19.65 6.53
C MET A 109 -4.35 19.72 6.78
N VAL A 110 -4.85 18.82 7.64
CA VAL A 110 -6.26 18.77 8.06
C VAL A 110 -6.50 19.86 9.10
N ASN A 111 -7.05 20.97 8.68
CA ASN A 111 -7.47 22.05 9.57
C ASN A 111 -9.01 22.07 9.71
N GLU A 112 -9.53 22.92 10.59
CA GLU A 112 -10.98 23.01 10.87
C GLU A 112 -11.82 23.20 9.58
N ARG A 113 -11.34 24.04 8.65
CA ARG A 113 -12.04 24.30 7.38
C ARG A 113 -12.04 23.07 6.47
N SER A 114 -10.89 22.42 6.29
CA SER A 114 -10.83 21.21 5.47
C SER A 114 -11.57 20.04 6.11
N ALA A 115 -11.58 19.96 7.44
CA ALA A 115 -12.36 18.98 8.17
C ALA A 115 -13.87 19.14 7.90
N GLU A 116 -14.40 20.37 7.93
CA GLU A 116 -15.77 20.66 7.55
C GLU A 116 -16.07 20.35 6.07
N GLU A 117 -15.16 20.75 5.16
CA GLU A 117 -15.33 20.59 3.71
C GLU A 117 -15.37 19.11 3.29
N PHE A 118 -14.53 18.27 3.88
CA PHE A 118 -14.46 16.84 3.58
C PHE A 118 -15.32 15.97 4.51
N GLY A 119 -15.97 16.56 5.51
CA GLY A 119 -16.79 15.82 6.48
C GLY A 119 -15.99 14.86 7.37
N ILE A 120 -14.75 15.23 7.70
CA ILE A 120 -13.82 14.47 8.54
C ILE A 120 -13.66 15.13 9.90
N SER A 121 -13.23 14.36 10.91
CA SER A 121 -13.03 14.88 12.28
C SER A 121 -11.54 15.09 12.57
N GLN A 122 -11.25 16.11 13.40
CA GLN A 122 -9.93 16.31 13.98
C GLN A 122 -9.89 15.69 15.39
N GLU A 123 -9.65 14.39 15.43
CA GLU A 123 -9.64 13.60 16.66
C GLU A 123 -8.32 12.87 16.85
N LEU A 124 -8.01 12.55 18.09
CA LEU A 124 -6.89 11.68 18.39
C LEU A 124 -7.18 10.28 17.81
N SER A 125 -6.28 9.76 16.97
CA SER A 125 -6.44 8.47 16.31
C SER A 125 -6.68 7.33 17.31
N PRO A 126 -7.63 6.43 17.04
CA PRO A 126 -7.81 5.23 17.87
C PRO A 126 -6.52 4.41 18.02
N ALA A 127 -5.67 4.36 16.99
CA ALA A 127 -4.39 3.66 17.05
C ALA A 127 -3.38 4.31 18.01
N ALA A 128 -3.52 5.60 18.30
CA ALA A 128 -2.66 6.29 19.26
C ALA A 128 -3.02 5.99 20.73
N PHE A 129 -4.24 5.48 20.99
CA PHE A 129 -4.75 5.30 22.35
C PHE A 129 -3.87 4.39 23.19
N ILE A 130 -3.59 3.16 22.75
CA ILE A 130 -2.80 2.18 23.54
C ILE A 130 -1.38 2.66 23.81
N PRO A 131 -0.60 3.14 22.81
CA PRO A 131 0.71 3.74 23.08
C PRO A 131 0.66 4.86 24.12
N LEU A 132 -0.26 5.82 23.97
CA LEU A 132 -0.35 6.95 24.90
C LEU A 132 -0.88 6.57 26.27
N TYR A 133 -1.77 5.57 26.37
CA TYR A 133 -2.29 5.05 27.63
C TYR A 133 -1.18 4.53 28.55
N TYR A 134 -0.15 3.88 28.00
CA TYR A 134 1.00 3.44 28.76
C TYR A 134 2.02 4.55 29.02
N ILE A 135 2.26 5.43 28.09
CA ILE A 135 3.21 6.54 28.21
C ILE A 135 2.73 7.54 29.26
N ASP A 136 1.47 7.93 29.25
CA ASP A 136 0.90 8.92 30.16
C ASP A 136 1.01 8.53 31.64
N ARG A 137 1.08 7.26 31.93
CA ARG A 137 1.28 6.74 33.30
C ARG A 137 2.66 7.04 33.89
N VAL A 138 3.64 7.30 33.04
CA VAL A 138 5.04 7.51 33.44
C VAL A 138 5.60 8.84 33.00
N PHE A 139 5.08 9.42 31.92
CA PHE A 139 5.53 10.67 31.32
C PHE A 139 4.36 11.39 30.61
N PRO A 140 3.54 12.18 31.30
CA PRO A 140 2.35 12.81 30.72
C PRO A 140 2.61 14.20 30.07
N ASP A 141 3.77 14.83 30.31
CA ASP A 141 4.06 16.20 29.92
C ASP A 141 4.82 16.27 28.58
N TYR A 142 4.07 16.26 27.47
CA TYR A 142 4.57 16.38 26.09
C TYR A 142 3.46 16.88 25.18
N LYS A 143 3.86 17.42 24.03
CA LYS A 143 2.95 17.74 22.92
C LYS A 143 2.93 16.61 21.91
N ILE A 144 1.97 16.65 20.98
CA ILE A 144 1.89 15.67 19.91
C ILE A 144 1.90 16.32 18.53
N VAL A 145 2.30 15.51 17.54
CA VAL A 145 2.00 15.69 16.12
C VAL A 145 1.46 14.35 15.62
N GLN A 146 0.31 14.35 14.97
CA GLN A 146 -0.32 13.16 14.43
C GLN A 146 -0.30 13.19 12.91
N LEU A 147 0.26 12.11 12.32
CA LEU A 147 0.29 11.85 10.90
C LEU A 147 -0.51 10.58 10.61
N THR A 148 -1.34 10.62 9.57
CA THR A 148 -2.09 9.46 9.10
C THR A 148 -1.57 9.08 7.72
N ALA A 149 -0.99 7.88 7.60
CA ALA A 149 -0.42 7.41 6.35
C ALA A 149 -1.52 7.16 5.31
N GLY A 150 -1.30 7.64 4.09
CA GLY A 150 -2.07 7.30 2.91
C GLY A 150 -1.47 6.11 2.16
N ASP A 151 -2.14 5.70 1.06
CA ASP A 151 -1.69 4.59 0.21
C ASP A 151 -0.62 5.05 -0.79
N LEU A 152 0.55 5.43 -0.27
CA LEU A 152 1.67 6.00 -1.02
C LEU A 152 2.79 4.98 -1.24
N SER A 153 3.71 5.29 -2.15
CA SER A 153 4.87 4.43 -2.38
C SER A 153 5.86 4.46 -1.22
N PRO A 154 6.66 3.39 -1.04
CA PRO A 154 7.67 3.33 0.02
C PRO A 154 8.62 4.52 0.04
N GLU A 155 9.03 5.01 -1.13
CA GLU A 155 9.91 6.17 -1.26
C GLU A 155 9.27 7.43 -0.70
N VAL A 156 8.00 7.69 -1.03
CA VAL A 156 7.27 8.89 -0.59
C VAL A 156 7.04 8.85 0.92
N LEU A 157 6.61 7.71 1.46
CA LEU A 157 6.45 7.53 2.91
C LEU A 157 7.77 7.76 3.65
N TYR A 158 8.85 7.19 3.13
CA TYR A 158 10.20 7.38 3.67
C TYR A 158 10.61 8.87 3.65
N GLN A 159 10.38 9.57 2.52
CA GLN A 159 10.68 11.00 2.38
C GLN A 159 9.86 11.86 3.35
N VAL A 160 8.59 11.52 3.59
CA VAL A 160 7.79 12.20 4.64
C VAL A 160 8.43 12.01 6.01
N GLY A 161 8.92 10.82 6.34
CA GLY A 161 9.70 10.60 7.57
C GLY A 161 10.94 11.50 7.64
N MET A 162 11.69 11.63 6.54
CA MET A 162 12.86 12.50 6.49
C MET A 162 12.52 13.95 6.82
N ILE A 163 11.47 14.53 6.20
CA ILE A 163 11.09 15.92 6.46
C ILE A 163 10.60 16.14 7.88
N VAL A 164 9.95 15.17 8.52
CA VAL A 164 9.54 15.28 9.93
C VAL A 164 10.76 15.39 10.85
N ARG A 165 11.78 14.56 10.64
CA ARG A 165 13.04 14.69 11.38
C ARG A 165 13.70 16.06 11.15
N GLU A 166 13.85 16.47 9.91
CA GLU A 166 14.47 17.75 9.57
C GLU A 166 13.68 18.92 10.13
N ALA A 167 12.34 18.82 10.16
CA ALA A 167 11.48 19.81 10.79
C ALA A 167 11.74 19.92 12.30
N SER A 168 11.91 18.78 12.98
CA SER A 168 12.23 18.74 14.40
C SER A 168 13.60 19.40 14.71
N GLU A 169 14.59 19.17 13.86
CA GLU A 169 15.92 19.76 13.98
C GLU A 169 15.86 21.29 13.78
N ALA A 170 15.16 21.76 12.75
CA ALA A 170 15.00 23.18 12.44
C ALA A 170 14.22 23.93 13.53
N ASN A 171 13.19 23.30 14.09
CA ASN A 171 12.35 23.87 15.14
C ASN A 171 12.98 23.76 16.55
N GLY A 172 14.11 23.06 16.67
CA GLY A 172 14.83 22.88 17.92
C GLY A 172 14.10 22.01 18.95
N LYS A 173 13.15 21.17 18.51
CA LYS A 173 12.35 20.28 19.37
C LYS A 173 12.97 18.90 19.49
N ASP A 174 13.02 18.41 20.71
CA ASP A 174 13.37 17.03 21.00
C ASP A 174 12.13 16.15 20.76
N VAL A 175 12.21 15.22 19.80
CA VAL A 175 11.08 14.37 19.40
C VAL A 175 11.34 12.90 19.65
N PHE A 176 10.27 12.17 19.98
CA PHE A 176 10.22 10.72 19.96
C PHE A 176 9.12 10.30 18.99
N VAL A 177 9.37 9.31 18.13
CA VAL A 177 8.43 8.92 17.07
C VAL A 177 7.84 7.53 17.36
N LEU A 178 6.54 7.41 17.26
CA LEU A 178 5.81 6.17 17.47
C LEU A 178 5.10 5.77 16.16
N ALA A 179 5.50 4.65 15.58
CA ALA A 179 4.69 3.96 14.59
C ALA A 179 3.67 3.10 15.35
N CYS A 180 2.42 3.55 15.37
CA CYS A 180 1.32 2.86 16.03
C CYS A 180 0.81 1.75 15.09
N ALA A 181 1.55 0.65 15.02
CA ALA A 181 1.41 -0.39 14.01
C ALA A 181 1.28 -1.77 14.63
N ASP A 182 0.23 -2.49 14.25
CA ASP A 182 0.21 -3.94 14.33
C ASP A 182 0.96 -4.53 13.12
N LEU A 183 1.42 -5.78 13.20
CA LEU A 183 2.06 -6.45 12.07
C LEU A 183 1.00 -7.14 11.19
N SER A 184 1.02 -8.47 11.11
CA SER A 184 0.01 -9.19 10.34
C SER A 184 -1.32 -9.29 11.08
N THR A 185 -2.42 -9.49 10.35
CA THR A 185 -3.77 -9.67 10.92
C THR A 185 -4.38 -11.03 10.61
N ASN A 186 -3.66 -11.91 9.90
CA ASN A 186 -4.14 -13.20 9.44
C ASN A 186 -3.50 -14.40 10.14
N LEU A 187 -2.85 -14.22 11.32
CA LEU A 187 -2.21 -15.32 12.07
C LEU A 187 -3.20 -16.44 12.46
N ALA A 188 -4.45 -16.09 12.75
CA ALA A 188 -5.51 -17.04 13.10
C ALA A 188 -6.43 -17.35 11.90
N SER A 189 -5.98 -17.13 10.66
CA SER A 189 -6.76 -17.46 9.47
C SER A 189 -6.99 -18.97 9.35
N ASP A 190 -8.22 -19.35 8.99
CA ASP A 190 -8.55 -20.74 8.66
C ASP A 190 -7.89 -21.20 7.35
N ASP A 191 -7.47 -20.29 6.48
CA ASP A 191 -6.70 -20.59 5.28
C ASP A 191 -5.20 -20.65 5.61
N PRO A 192 -4.57 -21.84 5.49
CA PRO A 192 -3.17 -22.02 5.84
C PRO A 192 -2.21 -21.10 5.07
N VAL A 193 -2.57 -20.69 3.86
CA VAL A 193 -1.73 -19.84 3.01
C VAL A 193 -1.58 -18.46 3.65
N TYR A 194 -2.67 -17.88 4.15
CA TYR A 194 -2.63 -16.57 4.79
C TYR A 194 -2.00 -16.63 6.20
N ALA A 195 -2.27 -17.71 6.95
CA ALA A 195 -1.64 -17.92 8.26
C ALA A 195 -0.11 -18.07 8.13
N GLU A 196 0.37 -18.83 7.14
CA GLU A 196 1.81 -18.99 6.85
C GLU A 196 2.43 -17.66 6.37
N ALA A 197 1.77 -16.96 5.44
CA ALA A 197 2.23 -15.65 4.97
C ALA A 197 2.36 -14.64 6.12
N SER A 198 1.43 -14.66 7.07
CA SER A 198 1.47 -13.82 8.28
C SER A 198 2.66 -14.15 9.16
N ALA A 199 2.87 -15.42 9.46
CA ALA A 199 3.99 -15.87 10.29
C ALA A 199 5.36 -15.54 9.65
N ASP A 200 5.48 -15.70 8.33
CA ASP A 200 6.69 -15.37 7.57
C ASP A 200 6.95 -13.86 7.57
N TYR A 201 5.91 -13.05 7.33
CA TYR A 201 6.02 -11.59 7.38
C TYR A 201 6.45 -11.11 8.77
N ASP A 202 5.78 -11.56 9.82
CA ASP A 202 6.06 -11.15 11.20
C ASP A 202 7.49 -11.55 11.63
N GLY A 203 7.90 -12.77 11.28
CA GLY A 203 9.27 -13.25 11.55
C GLY A 203 10.33 -12.41 10.83
N ARG A 204 10.05 -12.03 9.59
CA ARG A 204 10.95 -11.19 8.78
C ARG A 204 11.07 -9.78 9.34
N VAL A 205 9.93 -9.11 9.64
CA VAL A 205 9.96 -7.76 10.21
C VAL A 205 10.71 -7.72 11.54
N GLN A 206 10.52 -8.74 12.39
CA GLN A 206 11.26 -8.86 13.66
C GLN A 206 12.78 -8.98 13.44
N ALA A 207 13.21 -9.83 12.50
CA ALA A 207 14.61 -10.03 12.19
C ALA A 207 15.24 -8.76 11.59
N ASP A 208 14.60 -8.18 10.59
CA ASP A 208 15.08 -7.00 9.86
C ASP A 208 15.20 -5.78 10.80
N LEU A 209 14.23 -5.59 11.73
CA LEU A 209 14.32 -4.55 12.76
C LEU A 209 15.44 -4.83 13.77
N ALA A 210 15.61 -6.07 14.22
CA ALA A 210 16.66 -6.44 15.18
C ALA A 210 18.07 -6.25 14.59
N ASP A 211 18.25 -6.57 13.32
CA ASP A 211 19.51 -6.46 12.57
C ASP A 211 19.73 -5.07 11.96
N ALA A 212 18.76 -4.17 12.09
CA ALA A 212 18.73 -2.86 11.43
C ALA A 212 18.87 -2.95 9.89
N ASP A 213 18.34 -4.03 9.30
CA ASP A 213 18.22 -4.19 7.84
C ASP A 213 16.98 -3.50 7.30
N TYR A 214 16.98 -2.18 7.33
CA TYR A 214 15.85 -1.36 6.90
C TYR A 214 15.61 -1.41 5.39
N LEU A 215 16.64 -1.74 4.62
CA LEU A 215 16.50 -1.90 3.17
C LEU A 215 15.61 -3.10 2.83
N SER A 216 15.75 -4.21 3.55
CA SER A 216 14.88 -5.38 3.41
C SER A 216 13.42 -5.04 3.68
N LEU A 217 13.13 -4.21 4.69
CA LEU A 217 11.77 -3.74 4.99
C LEU A 217 11.19 -2.88 3.86
N MET A 218 11.99 -1.97 3.30
CA MET A 218 11.55 -1.14 2.16
C MET A 218 11.32 -1.95 0.88
N GLN A 219 11.95 -3.12 0.74
CA GLN A 219 11.86 -3.97 -0.44
C GLN A 219 10.85 -5.13 -0.30
N LEU A 220 10.05 -5.16 0.75
CA LEU A 220 8.99 -6.15 0.89
C LEU A 220 8.00 -6.02 -0.26
N ARG A 221 7.73 -7.15 -0.93
CA ARG A 221 6.82 -7.16 -2.07
C ARG A 221 5.37 -6.92 -1.63
N PRO A 222 4.59 -6.15 -2.39
CA PRO A 222 3.20 -5.84 -2.05
C PRO A 222 2.32 -7.07 -1.82
N ASN A 223 2.57 -8.17 -2.54
CA ASN A 223 1.81 -9.40 -2.33
C ASN A 223 2.08 -10.05 -0.96
N ILE A 224 3.31 -9.98 -0.44
CA ILE A 224 3.65 -10.49 0.90
C ILE A 224 2.91 -9.69 1.97
N ILE A 225 2.92 -8.36 1.86
CA ILE A 225 2.24 -7.45 2.78
C ILE A 225 0.73 -7.71 2.75
N ARG A 226 0.14 -7.80 1.56
CA ARG A 226 -1.29 -8.06 1.38
C ARG A 226 -1.71 -9.43 1.93
N ASP A 227 -0.99 -10.49 1.58
CA ASP A 227 -1.35 -11.85 1.96
C ASP A 227 -1.20 -12.08 3.48
N ALA A 228 -0.29 -11.34 4.13
CA ALA A 228 -0.17 -11.27 5.58
C ALA A 228 -1.26 -10.40 6.25
N GLY A 229 -2.00 -9.57 5.51
CA GLY A 229 -2.90 -8.56 6.08
C GLY A 229 -2.16 -7.47 6.86
N ALA A 230 -0.95 -7.10 6.43
CA ALA A 230 -0.06 -6.19 7.15
C ALA A 230 -0.24 -4.74 6.67
N GLU A 231 -1.44 -4.20 6.83
CA GLU A 231 -1.80 -2.85 6.34
C GLU A 231 -0.99 -1.72 6.98
N ASP A 232 -0.49 -1.93 8.21
CA ASP A 232 0.30 -0.94 8.94
C ASP A 232 1.80 -0.93 8.57
N HIS A 233 2.24 -1.74 7.60
CA HIS A 233 3.63 -1.75 7.13
C HIS A 233 4.11 -0.35 6.71
N ASP A 234 3.22 0.43 6.11
CA ASP A 234 3.47 1.80 5.67
C ASP A 234 3.92 2.73 6.81
N LEU A 235 3.44 2.49 8.03
CA LEU A 235 3.82 3.27 9.23
C LEU A 235 5.29 3.03 9.61
N ILE A 236 5.73 1.78 9.44
CA ILE A 236 7.13 1.41 9.66
C ILE A 236 8.00 2.12 8.60
N LEU A 237 7.60 2.09 7.31
CA LEU A 237 8.35 2.75 6.23
C LEU A 237 8.51 4.26 6.48
N MET A 238 7.44 4.94 6.91
CA MET A 238 7.50 6.36 7.26
C MET A 238 8.43 6.60 8.46
N MET A 239 8.38 5.76 9.47
CA MET A 239 9.29 5.82 10.62
C MET A 239 10.76 5.65 10.17
N LEU A 240 11.05 4.73 9.24
CA LEU A 240 12.40 4.50 8.76
C LEU A 240 13.03 5.72 8.10
N GLY A 241 12.23 6.62 7.51
CA GLY A 241 12.72 7.89 6.96
C GLY A 241 13.44 8.76 8.01
N MET A 242 13.13 8.60 9.29
CA MET A 242 13.85 9.26 10.37
C MET A 242 15.31 8.83 10.48
N PHE A 243 15.67 7.68 9.90
CA PHE A 243 17.02 7.08 10.01
C PHE A 243 17.95 7.45 8.86
N GLU A 244 17.49 8.25 7.90
CA GLU A 244 18.30 8.62 6.74
C GLU A 244 19.68 9.14 7.15
N LYS A 245 20.73 8.45 6.71
CA LYS A 245 22.14 8.75 7.03
C LYS A 245 22.49 8.74 8.51
N ILE A 246 21.74 8.01 9.33
CA ILE A 246 21.98 7.90 10.77
C ILE A 246 22.23 6.43 11.12
N LYS A 247 23.27 6.18 11.91
CA LYS A 247 23.49 4.86 12.50
C LYS A 247 22.54 4.65 13.67
N THR A 248 21.76 3.58 13.61
CA THR A 248 20.80 3.22 14.64
C THR A 248 21.15 1.91 15.28
N GLU A 249 20.66 1.70 16.48
CA GLU A 249 20.60 0.42 17.17
C GLU A 249 19.14 0.12 17.48
N SER A 250 18.62 -0.96 16.93
CA SER A 250 17.25 -1.38 17.15
C SER A 250 17.19 -2.60 18.06
N LYS A 251 16.16 -2.66 18.87
CA LYS A 251 15.91 -3.76 19.80
C LYS A 251 14.46 -4.17 19.75
N VAL A 252 14.20 -5.42 19.41
CA VAL A 252 12.90 -6.04 19.59
C VAL A 252 12.74 -6.40 21.06
N LEU A 253 11.73 -5.86 21.71
CA LEU A 253 11.45 -6.04 23.14
C LEU A 253 10.47 -7.19 23.38
N SER A 254 9.46 -7.31 22.53
CA SER A 254 8.49 -8.39 22.55
C SER A 254 7.84 -8.62 21.20
N PHE A 255 7.39 -9.84 21.00
CA PHE A 255 6.44 -10.23 19.98
C PHE A 255 5.47 -11.25 20.55
N GLU A 256 4.19 -11.10 20.24
CA GLU A 256 3.12 -11.97 20.69
C GLU A 256 1.95 -11.95 19.70
N ASP A 257 1.29 -13.09 19.52
CA ASP A 257 0.00 -13.15 18.84
C ASP A 257 -1.09 -12.61 19.78
N VAL A 258 -1.70 -11.50 19.40
CA VAL A 258 -2.79 -10.86 20.13
C VAL A 258 -4.08 -11.03 19.36
N GLU A 259 -4.83 -12.09 19.69
CA GLU A 259 -6.12 -12.42 19.05
C GLU A 259 -6.03 -12.55 17.50
N GLY A 260 -4.97 -13.19 16.99
CA GLY A 260 -4.75 -13.40 15.55
C GLY A 260 -3.96 -12.30 14.89
N THR A 261 -3.51 -11.30 15.65
CA THR A 261 -2.74 -10.15 15.17
C THR A 261 -1.32 -10.19 15.72
N GLY A 262 -0.33 -10.03 14.85
CA GLY A 262 1.08 -9.91 15.22
C GLY A 262 1.34 -8.59 15.94
N SER A 263 1.62 -8.65 17.24
CA SER A 263 1.87 -7.47 18.08
C SER A 263 3.33 -7.38 18.46
N LEU A 264 4.03 -6.37 17.91
CA LEU A 264 5.46 -6.12 18.09
C LEU A 264 5.70 -4.86 18.92
N CYS A 265 6.59 -4.97 19.89
CA CYS A 265 7.19 -3.82 20.54
C CYS A 265 8.68 -3.77 20.18
N SER A 266 9.11 -2.71 19.51
CA SER A 266 10.50 -2.45 19.20
C SER A 266 10.88 -1.00 19.49
N VAL A 267 12.13 -0.76 19.83
CA VAL A 267 12.67 0.59 20.04
C VAL A 267 13.98 0.73 19.29
N SER A 268 14.14 1.85 18.61
CA SER A 268 15.39 2.22 17.94
C SER A 268 15.96 3.50 18.56
N THR A 269 17.24 3.44 18.86
CA THR A 269 18.01 4.58 19.39
C THR A 269 19.15 4.92 18.44
N PHE A 270 19.75 6.09 18.62
CA PHE A 270 20.73 6.65 17.70
C PHE A 270 22.12 6.63 18.32
N MET A 271 23.08 6.12 17.56
CA MET A 271 24.49 6.16 17.93
C MET A 271 25.08 7.52 17.53
N ILE A 272 25.36 8.37 18.54
CA ILE A 272 25.71 9.79 18.32
C ILE A 272 27.21 10.00 17.97
N ASP A 273 28.10 9.03 18.20
CA ASP A 273 29.53 9.30 18.37
C ASP A 273 30.51 8.59 17.42
N ASP A 274 30.11 8.18 16.23
CA ASP A 274 31.08 7.68 15.26
C ASP A 274 31.26 8.70 14.10
N LYS A 275 32.06 9.70 14.34
CA LYS A 275 32.36 10.79 13.36
C LYS A 275 33.06 10.30 12.10
N ASP A 276 33.62 9.10 12.14
CA ASP A 276 34.38 8.51 11.04
C ASP A 276 33.54 7.56 10.18
N PHE A 277 32.29 7.26 10.57
CA PHE A 277 31.43 6.35 9.84
C PHE A 277 30.38 7.13 9.01
N VAL A 278 30.54 7.07 7.68
CA VAL A 278 29.55 7.63 6.74
C VAL A 278 28.46 6.58 6.50
N VAL A 279 27.26 6.82 7.01
CA VAL A 279 26.10 6.01 6.67
C VAL A 279 25.62 6.43 5.28
N PRO A 280 25.54 5.50 4.31
CA PRO A 280 25.02 5.83 2.99
C PRO A 280 23.54 6.19 3.08
N SER A 281 23.04 6.92 2.09
CA SER A 281 21.60 7.18 1.95
C SER A 281 20.88 5.87 1.68
N LEU A 282 19.98 5.51 2.58
CA LEU A 282 19.15 4.31 2.43
C LEU A 282 18.20 4.48 1.23
N LEU A 283 17.61 5.67 1.10
CA LEU A 283 16.73 6.01 -0.02
C LEU A 283 17.47 5.86 -1.36
N ALA A 284 18.68 6.42 -1.48
CA ALA A 284 19.45 6.31 -2.73
C ALA A 284 19.82 4.85 -3.06
N VAL A 285 20.13 4.02 -2.06
CA VAL A 285 20.41 2.59 -2.27
C VAL A 285 19.14 1.85 -2.71
N TYR A 286 18.00 2.16 -2.12
CA TYR A 286 16.72 1.60 -2.51
C TYR A 286 16.36 1.95 -3.95
N GLU A 287 16.44 3.25 -4.31
CA GLU A 287 16.14 3.74 -5.67
C GLU A 287 17.05 3.12 -6.73
N ASP A 288 18.35 3.02 -6.46
CA ASP A 288 19.33 2.38 -7.37
C ASP A 288 19.00 0.89 -7.58
N ARG A 289 18.70 0.16 -6.50
CA ARG A 289 18.29 -1.26 -6.62
C ARG A 289 16.98 -1.41 -7.38
N ALA A 290 15.97 -0.62 -7.06
CA ALA A 290 14.70 -0.66 -7.75
C ALA A 290 14.84 -0.31 -9.24
N ALA A 291 15.72 0.65 -9.57
CA ALA A 291 16.03 0.98 -10.97
C ALA A 291 16.71 -0.18 -11.71
N ARG A 292 17.70 -0.84 -11.10
CA ARG A 292 18.37 -2.01 -11.68
C ARG A 292 17.46 -3.20 -11.85
N GLU A 293 16.56 -3.46 -10.89
CA GLU A 293 15.57 -4.52 -10.99
C GLU A 293 14.62 -4.26 -12.15
N ARG A 294 14.09 -3.04 -12.28
CA ARG A 294 13.26 -2.63 -13.42
C ARG A 294 13.99 -2.77 -14.76
N GLU A 295 15.28 -2.40 -14.82
CA GLU A 295 16.07 -2.55 -16.05
C GLU A 295 16.28 -4.04 -16.40
N SER A 296 16.54 -4.89 -15.40
CA SER A 296 16.68 -6.34 -15.60
C SER A 296 15.39 -6.98 -16.09
N LEU A 297 14.24 -6.61 -15.50
CA LEU A 297 12.92 -7.07 -15.96
C LEU A 297 12.65 -6.64 -17.40
N ARG A 298 12.91 -5.38 -17.73
CA ARG A 298 12.74 -4.85 -19.09
C ARG A 298 13.61 -5.54 -20.14
N ALA A 299 14.84 -5.93 -19.77
CA ALA A 299 15.72 -6.66 -20.66
C ALA A 299 15.17 -8.04 -21.04
N GLY A 300 14.42 -8.67 -20.12
CA GLY A 300 13.76 -9.96 -20.31
C GLY A 300 12.33 -9.89 -20.86
N GLU A 301 11.74 -8.70 -21.02
CA GLU A 301 10.36 -8.54 -21.49
C GLU A 301 10.12 -9.24 -22.84
N HIS A 302 8.96 -9.82 -22.98
CA HIS A 302 8.49 -10.35 -24.25
C HIS A 302 8.34 -9.21 -25.29
N GLU A 303 8.49 -9.51 -26.59
CA GLU A 303 8.44 -8.49 -27.65
C GLU A 303 7.11 -7.72 -27.71
N ILE A 304 5.99 -8.34 -27.30
CA ILE A 304 4.69 -7.67 -27.14
C ILE A 304 4.78 -6.56 -26.08
N LEU A 305 5.40 -6.84 -24.92
CA LEU A 305 5.54 -5.86 -23.84
C LEU A 305 6.50 -4.74 -24.21
N LYS A 306 7.56 -5.04 -24.95
CA LYS A 306 8.45 -4.03 -25.53
C LYS A 306 7.72 -3.10 -26.49
N MET A 307 6.82 -3.67 -27.32
CA MET A 307 5.96 -2.87 -28.21
C MET A 307 4.99 -1.97 -27.43
N ILE A 308 4.33 -2.51 -26.40
CA ILE A 308 3.45 -1.75 -25.50
C ILE A 308 4.23 -0.62 -24.82
N ARG A 309 5.42 -0.88 -24.33
CA ARG A 309 6.30 0.13 -23.72
C ARG A 309 6.74 1.20 -24.71
N ALA A 310 7.07 0.82 -25.94
CA ALA A 310 7.39 1.78 -27.00
C ALA A 310 6.17 2.66 -27.35
N ALA A 311 4.99 2.07 -27.45
CA ALA A 311 3.74 2.80 -27.67
C ALA A 311 3.45 3.77 -26.52
N SER A 312 3.64 3.33 -25.27
CA SER A 312 3.48 4.15 -24.08
C SER A 312 4.39 5.37 -24.07
N ASN A 313 5.69 5.16 -24.30
CA ASN A 313 6.66 6.24 -24.34
C ASN A 313 6.34 7.28 -25.43
N LEU A 314 5.98 6.81 -26.64
CA LEU A 314 5.67 7.69 -27.76
C LEU A 314 4.38 8.47 -27.50
N TRP A 315 3.37 7.82 -26.94
CA TRP A 315 2.09 8.47 -26.66
C TRP A 315 2.19 9.50 -25.54
N VAL A 316 2.76 9.14 -24.41
CA VAL A 316 2.81 10.05 -23.25
C VAL A 316 3.71 11.24 -23.52
N ARG A 317 4.87 11.06 -24.17
CA ARG A 317 5.81 12.16 -24.45
C ARG A 317 5.44 13.03 -25.63
N GLU A 318 4.90 12.43 -26.69
CA GLU A 318 4.73 13.12 -27.98
C GLU A 318 3.28 13.19 -28.44
N GLN A 319 2.34 12.57 -27.73
CA GLN A 319 0.94 12.40 -28.13
C GLN A 319 0.81 11.80 -29.55
N ARG A 320 1.69 10.88 -29.88
CA ARG A 320 1.76 10.18 -31.16
C ARG A 320 1.51 8.70 -30.98
N LYS A 321 0.65 8.15 -31.81
CA LYS A 321 0.43 6.71 -31.90
C LYS A 321 1.63 6.04 -32.56
N LEU A 322 2.08 4.91 -32.01
CA LEU A 322 3.10 4.06 -32.62
C LEU A 322 2.54 3.46 -33.91
N ASP A 323 3.33 3.55 -35.00
CA ASP A 323 2.99 2.93 -36.29
C ASP A 323 3.34 1.45 -36.24
N PHE A 324 2.31 0.60 -36.18
CA PHE A 324 2.50 -0.84 -36.01
C PHE A 324 3.32 -1.49 -37.16
N PRO A 325 3.04 -1.24 -38.46
CA PRO A 325 3.84 -1.82 -39.55
C PRO A 325 5.33 -1.47 -39.45
N THR A 326 5.66 -0.25 -39.09
CA THR A 326 7.05 0.15 -38.88
C THR A 326 7.67 -0.59 -37.70
N TYR A 327 6.97 -0.71 -36.57
CA TYR A 327 7.48 -1.43 -35.41
C TYR A 327 7.63 -2.94 -35.69
N ALA A 328 6.65 -3.56 -36.34
CA ALA A 328 6.65 -4.98 -36.68
C ALA A 328 7.89 -5.35 -37.52
N SER A 329 8.37 -4.47 -38.39
CA SER A 329 9.59 -4.68 -39.16
C SER A 329 10.87 -4.81 -38.33
N LEU A 330 10.85 -4.37 -37.06
CA LEU A 330 11.96 -4.47 -36.12
C LEU A 330 11.93 -5.76 -35.29
N ILE A 331 10.82 -6.50 -35.29
CA ILE A 331 10.69 -7.77 -34.56
C ILE A 331 11.48 -8.85 -35.32
N ASN A 332 12.48 -9.42 -34.63
CA ASN A 332 13.34 -10.44 -35.23
C ASN A 332 12.64 -11.82 -35.35
N ASP A 333 11.73 -12.14 -34.42
CA ASP A 333 10.95 -13.37 -34.47
C ASP A 333 9.88 -13.27 -35.55
N GLN A 334 10.11 -13.98 -36.69
CA GLN A 334 9.23 -13.96 -37.82
C GLN A 334 7.85 -14.57 -37.49
N SER A 335 7.79 -15.61 -36.67
CA SER A 335 6.53 -16.26 -36.30
C SER A 335 5.64 -15.33 -35.50
N LEU A 336 6.23 -14.67 -34.49
CA LEU A 336 5.54 -13.69 -33.67
C LEU A 336 5.08 -12.48 -34.51
N ARG A 337 5.93 -12.00 -35.43
CA ARG A 337 5.56 -10.91 -36.32
C ARG A 337 4.36 -11.26 -37.19
N GLU A 338 4.38 -12.44 -37.84
CA GLU A 338 3.27 -12.95 -38.67
C GLU A 338 1.99 -13.11 -37.84
N GLU A 339 2.10 -13.54 -36.60
CA GLU A 339 0.97 -13.65 -35.65
C GLU A 339 0.39 -12.27 -35.33
N LEU A 340 1.22 -11.31 -34.96
CA LEU A 340 0.81 -9.94 -34.63
C LEU A 340 0.14 -9.25 -35.82
N GLU A 341 0.59 -9.53 -37.05
CA GLU A 341 0.07 -8.93 -38.29
C GLU A 341 -1.22 -9.58 -38.79
N SER A 342 -1.49 -10.85 -38.45
CA SER A 342 -2.61 -11.62 -39.05
C SER A 342 -3.68 -12.07 -38.06
N ARG A 343 -3.32 -12.30 -36.77
CA ARG A 343 -4.27 -12.81 -35.78
C ARG A 343 -5.27 -11.72 -35.37
N GLN A 344 -6.55 -12.11 -35.34
CA GLN A 344 -7.64 -11.30 -34.77
C GLN A 344 -8.14 -11.97 -33.51
N ALA A 345 -8.01 -11.32 -32.35
CA ALA A 345 -8.45 -11.80 -31.06
C ALA A 345 -8.80 -10.61 -30.14
N GLY A 346 -9.53 -10.91 -29.07
CA GLY A 346 -9.64 -9.97 -27.95
C GLY A 346 -8.29 -9.84 -27.25
N VAL A 347 -7.96 -8.65 -26.79
CA VAL A 347 -6.74 -8.39 -26.05
C VAL A 347 -7.01 -7.46 -24.87
N PHE A 348 -6.20 -7.58 -23.81
CA PHE A 348 -6.15 -6.65 -22.70
C PHE A 348 -4.72 -6.16 -22.47
N VAL A 349 -4.59 -4.91 -22.08
CA VAL A 349 -3.34 -4.30 -21.62
C VAL A 349 -3.56 -3.81 -20.21
N THR A 350 -2.75 -4.31 -19.28
CA THR A 350 -2.75 -3.87 -17.89
C THR A 350 -1.47 -3.07 -17.62
N VAL A 351 -1.65 -1.93 -17.01
CA VAL A 351 -0.58 -1.01 -16.58
C VAL A 351 -0.51 -1.04 -15.07
N MET A 352 0.65 -1.39 -14.55
CA MET A 352 0.94 -1.38 -13.11
C MET A 352 1.97 -0.31 -12.82
N LYS A 353 1.88 0.31 -11.65
CA LYS A 353 2.88 1.22 -11.09
C LYS A 353 3.17 0.79 -9.66
N ASP A 354 4.42 0.45 -9.38
CA ASP A 354 4.88 0.04 -8.05
C ASP A 354 4.05 -1.10 -7.44
N GLY A 355 3.66 -2.07 -8.28
CA GLY A 355 2.84 -3.22 -7.87
C GLY A 355 1.34 -2.95 -7.74
N LYS A 356 0.88 -1.71 -7.98
CA LYS A 356 -0.54 -1.33 -7.96
C LYS A 356 -1.10 -1.14 -9.35
N LEU A 357 -2.41 -1.41 -9.52
CA LEU A 357 -3.09 -1.16 -10.81
C LEU A 357 -3.06 0.34 -11.12
N ARG A 358 -2.64 0.70 -12.34
CA ARG A 358 -2.58 2.09 -12.83
C ARG A 358 -3.43 2.34 -14.08
N GLY A 359 -3.85 1.29 -14.73
CA GLY A 359 -4.76 1.31 -15.87
C GLY A 359 -4.95 -0.08 -16.45
N CYS A 360 -6.13 -0.38 -16.99
CA CYS A 360 -6.39 -1.64 -17.66
C CYS A 360 -7.51 -1.45 -18.68
N MET A 361 -7.21 -1.63 -19.96
CA MET A 361 -8.17 -1.54 -21.04
C MET A 361 -8.02 -2.68 -22.03
N GLY A 362 -9.12 -3.06 -22.66
CA GLY A 362 -9.14 -4.15 -23.62
C GLY A 362 -10.53 -4.47 -24.13
N SER A 363 -10.62 -5.44 -25.00
CA SER A 363 -11.87 -5.97 -25.53
C SER A 363 -11.82 -7.48 -25.63
N ILE A 364 -12.95 -8.12 -25.40
CA ILE A 364 -13.14 -9.55 -25.65
C ILE A 364 -13.23 -9.85 -27.14
N ASN A 365 -13.78 -8.89 -27.90
CA ASN A 365 -13.91 -9.04 -29.35
C ASN A 365 -12.67 -8.46 -30.03
N PRO A 366 -12.29 -9.01 -31.20
CA PRO A 366 -11.24 -8.44 -32.00
C PRO A 366 -11.48 -6.95 -32.29
N PHE A 367 -10.42 -6.15 -32.19
CA PHE A 367 -10.43 -4.72 -32.50
C PHE A 367 -9.36 -4.41 -33.54
N GLY A 368 -9.76 -3.72 -34.61
CA GLY A 368 -8.85 -3.40 -35.73
C GLY A 368 -8.55 -4.58 -36.62
N ASP A 369 -7.50 -4.46 -37.42
CA ASP A 369 -7.14 -5.45 -38.44
C ASP A 369 -6.35 -6.63 -37.87
N ASN A 370 -5.67 -6.44 -36.75
CA ASN A 370 -4.80 -7.45 -36.10
C ASN A 370 -4.53 -7.11 -34.62
N ILE A 371 -3.99 -8.12 -33.90
CA ILE A 371 -3.69 -7.94 -32.46
C ILE A 371 -2.58 -6.94 -32.19
N GLY A 372 -1.63 -6.74 -33.10
CA GLY A 372 -0.57 -5.76 -32.92
C GLY A 372 -1.12 -4.32 -32.85
N GLU A 373 -2.04 -3.96 -33.74
CA GLU A 373 -2.74 -2.68 -33.67
C GLU A 373 -3.66 -2.57 -32.45
N ALA A 374 -4.33 -3.67 -32.10
CA ALA A 374 -5.18 -3.71 -30.90
C ALA A 374 -4.40 -3.42 -29.64
N PHE A 375 -3.23 -4.03 -29.44
CA PHE A 375 -2.37 -3.75 -28.29
C PHE A 375 -1.95 -2.28 -28.20
N ILE A 376 -1.54 -1.67 -29.32
CA ILE A 376 -1.16 -0.25 -29.35
C ILE A 376 -2.34 0.64 -28.95
N ASN A 377 -3.54 0.37 -29.48
CA ASN A 377 -4.74 1.15 -29.15
C ASN A 377 -5.10 1.02 -27.68
N TYR A 378 -5.17 -0.21 -27.16
CA TYR A 378 -5.51 -0.43 -25.74
C TYR A 378 -4.42 0.02 -24.77
N THR A 379 -3.16 0.08 -25.19
CA THR A 379 -2.11 0.76 -24.45
C THR A 379 -2.45 2.24 -24.26
N ILE A 380 -2.81 2.94 -25.33
CA ILE A 380 -3.19 4.36 -25.26
C ILE A 380 -4.43 4.55 -24.38
N GLU A 381 -5.43 3.68 -24.55
CA GLU A 381 -6.65 3.74 -23.74
C GLU A 381 -6.37 3.49 -22.24
N ALA A 382 -5.55 2.51 -21.90
CA ALA A 382 -5.18 2.23 -20.51
C ALA A 382 -4.39 3.35 -19.84
N LEU A 383 -3.58 4.09 -20.63
CA LEU A 383 -2.77 5.20 -20.12
C LEU A 383 -3.55 6.52 -19.99
N SER A 384 -4.60 6.73 -20.78
CA SER A 384 -5.22 8.05 -20.91
C SER A 384 -6.73 8.09 -20.73
N TYR A 385 -7.41 6.96 -20.88
CA TYR A 385 -8.87 6.92 -20.95
C TYR A 385 -9.52 5.89 -20.03
N ASP A 386 -8.75 5.25 -19.14
CA ASP A 386 -9.32 4.43 -18.06
C ASP A 386 -10.02 5.36 -17.07
N PRO A 387 -11.37 5.25 -16.90
CA PRO A 387 -12.14 6.21 -16.11
C PRO A 387 -11.83 6.18 -14.60
N ARG A 388 -11.08 5.20 -14.14
CA ARG A 388 -10.67 5.05 -12.74
C ARG A 388 -9.46 5.91 -12.39
N PHE A 389 -8.70 6.37 -13.39
CA PHE A 389 -7.41 7.02 -13.19
C PHE A 389 -7.27 8.30 -14.03
N MET A 390 -6.46 9.22 -13.54
CA MET A 390 -6.01 10.36 -14.36
C MET A 390 -5.03 9.86 -15.43
N PRO A 391 -4.89 10.58 -16.57
CA PRO A 391 -3.89 10.23 -17.58
C PRO A 391 -2.49 10.08 -16.99
N VAL A 392 -1.73 9.13 -17.52
CA VAL A 392 -0.35 8.87 -17.09
C VAL A 392 0.55 10.02 -17.53
N GLU A 393 1.40 10.49 -16.62
CA GLU A 393 2.37 11.55 -16.83
C GLU A 393 3.77 11.00 -17.19
N GLU A 394 4.64 11.85 -17.78
CA GLU A 394 5.96 11.42 -18.27
C GLU A 394 6.85 10.87 -17.14
N GLU A 395 6.76 11.45 -15.95
CA GLU A 395 7.52 11.07 -14.76
C GLU A 395 7.20 9.64 -14.29
N GLU A 396 6.00 9.13 -14.60
CA GLU A 396 5.57 7.80 -14.24
C GLU A 396 6.16 6.71 -15.14
N LEU A 397 6.49 7.03 -16.40
CA LEU A 397 6.93 6.06 -17.43
C LEU A 397 8.07 5.15 -16.96
N GLY A 398 8.99 5.71 -16.17
CA GLY A 398 10.11 4.98 -15.59
C GLY A 398 9.70 3.87 -14.62
N ARG A 399 8.52 3.94 -14.03
CA ARG A 399 8.00 3.05 -12.98
C ARG A 399 6.91 2.10 -13.46
N LEU A 400 6.45 2.25 -14.71
CA LEU A 400 5.40 1.41 -15.27
C LEU A 400 5.90 0.00 -15.60
N GLN A 401 5.07 -0.97 -15.27
CA GLN A 401 5.15 -2.37 -15.67
C GLN A 401 3.89 -2.69 -16.49
N PHE A 402 4.03 -3.56 -17.47
CA PHE A 402 2.93 -3.93 -18.34
C PHE A 402 2.73 -5.43 -18.29
N THR A 403 1.46 -5.83 -18.37
CA THR A 403 1.09 -7.19 -18.75
C THR A 403 0.11 -7.13 -19.92
N ALA A 404 0.09 -8.17 -20.69
CA ALA A 404 -0.76 -8.28 -21.87
C ALA A 404 -1.41 -9.65 -21.92
N ASP A 405 -2.67 -9.69 -22.34
CA ASP A 405 -3.43 -10.94 -22.52
C ASP A 405 -4.04 -11.01 -23.92
N ILE A 406 -3.90 -12.17 -24.58
CA ILE A 406 -4.63 -12.50 -25.79
C ILE A 406 -5.69 -13.52 -25.41
N LEU A 407 -6.94 -13.27 -25.77
CA LEU A 407 -8.08 -14.11 -25.40
C LEU A 407 -8.37 -15.13 -26.48
N ASP A 408 -8.62 -16.36 -26.06
CA ASP A 408 -9.21 -17.38 -26.93
C ASP A 408 -10.68 -17.04 -27.22
N ILE A 409 -11.25 -17.73 -28.21
CA ILE A 409 -12.67 -17.61 -28.55
C ILE A 409 -13.48 -18.13 -27.36
N PRO A 410 -14.40 -17.31 -26.80
CA PRO A 410 -15.20 -17.72 -25.65
C PRO A 410 -16.12 -18.90 -25.95
N GLU A 411 -16.16 -19.88 -25.04
CA GLU A 411 -17.03 -21.05 -25.06
C GLU A 411 -18.18 -20.89 -24.07
N ASP A 412 -19.39 -21.33 -24.46
CA ASP A 412 -20.55 -21.31 -23.54
C ASP A 412 -20.33 -22.27 -22.36
N VAL A 413 -20.81 -21.86 -21.18
CA VAL A 413 -20.74 -22.61 -19.92
C VAL A 413 -22.16 -22.84 -19.41
N GLU A 414 -22.53 -24.09 -19.20
CA GLU A 414 -23.84 -24.48 -18.69
C GLU A 414 -23.80 -24.69 -17.16
N GLU A 415 -22.71 -25.24 -16.64
CA GLU A 415 -22.57 -25.57 -15.22
C GLU A 415 -21.30 -24.95 -14.61
N ALA A 416 -21.38 -24.55 -13.34
CA ALA A 416 -20.24 -24.00 -12.60
C ALA A 416 -19.05 -24.98 -12.52
N SER A 417 -19.29 -26.28 -12.58
CA SER A 417 -18.26 -27.33 -12.61
C SER A 417 -17.33 -27.27 -13.82
N GLU A 418 -17.71 -26.57 -14.88
CA GLU A 418 -16.90 -26.34 -16.08
C GLU A 418 -15.90 -25.17 -15.93
N LEU A 419 -15.98 -24.44 -14.83
CA LEU A 419 -15.13 -23.31 -14.52
C LEU A 419 -14.00 -23.71 -13.58
N ASP A 420 -12.80 -23.25 -13.90
CA ASP A 420 -11.65 -23.25 -13.02
C ASP A 420 -11.03 -21.84 -13.09
N PRO A 421 -11.19 -21.02 -12.05
CA PRO A 421 -10.70 -19.64 -12.05
C PRO A 421 -9.20 -19.49 -12.27
N SER A 422 -8.42 -20.51 -12.00
CA SER A 422 -6.97 -20.52 -12.25
C SER A 422 -6.61 -20.66 -13.73
N ILE A 423 -7.56 -21.19 -14.55
CA ILE A 423 -7.36 -21.52 -15.96
C ILE A 423 -8.21 -20.64 -16.87
N TYR A 424 -9.47 -20.43 -16.47
CA TYR A 424 -10.47 -19.79 -17.31
C TYR A 424 -10.87 -18.43 -16.78
N GLY A 425 -10.88 -17.43 -17.66
CA GLY A 425 -11.65 -16.21 -17.48
C GLY A 425 -13.15 -16.48 -17.64
N LEU A 426 -13.98 -15.60 -17.12
CA LEU A 426 -15.44 -15.68 -17.15
C LEU A 426 -16.04 -14.42 -17.77
N ILE A 427 -16.94 -14.61 -18.69
CA ILE A 427 -17.87 -13.58 -19.19
C ILE A 427 -19.24 -13.89 -18.60
N VAL A 428 -19.87 -12.88 -17.99
CA VAL A 428 -21.23 -12.96 -17.48
C VAL A 428 -22.06 -11.94 -18.21
N GLU A 429 -23.17 -12.37 -18.80
CA GLU A 429 -24.08 -11.51 -19.57
C GLU A 429 -25.53 -11.76 -19.17
N GLN A 430 -26.31 -10.68 -18.95
CA GLN A 430 -27.76 -10.70 -18.78
C GLN A 430 -28.33 -9.41 -19.34
N GLY A 431 -28.98 -9.49 -20.51
CA GLY A 431 -29.49 -8.34 -21.21
C GLY A 431 -28.37 -7.35 -21.58
N VAL A 432 -28.46 -6.14 -21.04
CA VAL A 432 -27.45 -5.11 -21.27
C VAL A 432 -26.29 -5.16 -20.25
N HIS A 433 -26.43 -6.00 -19.24
CA HIS A 433 -25.43 -6.15 -18.18
C HIS A 433 -24.38 -7.15 -18.59
N ARG A 434 -23.12 -6.74 -18.58
CA ARG A 434 -22.00 -7.59 -18.97
C ARG A 434 -20.78 -7.29 -18.14
N SER A 435 -20.05 -8.35 -17.78
CA SER A 435 -18.72 -8.24 -17.17
C SER A 435 -17.77 -9.28 -17.74
N VAL A 436 -16.48 -9.03 -17.52
CA VAL A 436 -15.39 -9.93 -17.86
C VAL A 436 -14.45 -10.01 -16.66
N LEU A 437 -14.10 -11.23 -16.30
CA LEU A 437 -13.06 -11.55 -15.34
C LEU A 437 -11.96 -12.32 -16.06
N LEU A 438 -10.73 -11.88 -15.96
CA LEU A 438 -9.57 -12.66 -16.45
C LEU A 438 -9.33 -13.87 -15.53
N PRO A 439 -8.61 -14.89 -16.00
CA PRO A 439 -8.23 -16.00 -15.13
C PRO A 439 -7.23 -15.54 -14.06
N ASN A 440 -7.10 -16.34 -13.00
CA ASN A 440 -6.10 -16.20 -11.94
C ASN A 440 -6.13 -14.84 -11.22
N LEU A 441 -7.32 -14.25 -11.03
CA LEU A 441 -7.46 -13.00 -10.28
C LEU A 441 -7.26 -13.24 -8.78
N PRO A 442 -6.52 -12.34 -8.08
CA PRO A 442 -6.35 -12.42 -6.64
C PRO A 442 -7.69 -12.47 -5.87
N GLY A 443 -7.80 -13.38 -4.90
CA GLY A 443 -9.00 -13.53 -4.07
C GLY A 443 -10.10 -14.41 -4.68
N ILE A 444 -10.01 -14.82 -5.96
CA ILE A 444 -10.99 -15.69 -6.63
C ILE A 444 -10.37 -17.07 -6.80
N ARG A 445 -10.86 -18.05 -6.03
CA ARG A 445 -10.31 -19.40 -6.02
C ARG A 445 -11.29 -20.49 -6.43
N THR A 446 -12.61 -20.20 -6.39
CA THR A 446 -13.65 -21.15 -6.75
C THR A 446 -14.54 -20.61 -7.86
N ALA A 447 -15.19 -21.51 -8.59
CA ALA A 447 -16.16 -21.17 -9.64
C ALA A 447 -17.30 -20.30 -9.10
N GLU A 448 -17.75 -20.58 -7.87
CA GLU A 448 -18.83 -19.83 -7.22
C GLU A 448 -18.41 -18.38 -6.91
N GLN A 449 -17.18 -18.21 -6.42
CA GLN A 449 -16.61 -16.86 -6.19
C GLN A 449 -16.47 -16.10 -7.51
N GLN A 450 -15.98 -16.76 -8.57
CA GLN A 450 -15.83 -16.15 -9.90
C GLN A 450 -17.18 -15.71 -10.47
N ILE A 451 -18.21 -16.55 -10.34
CA ILE A 451 -19.58 -16.23 -10.80
C ILE A 451 -20.18 -15.07 -9.98
N ALA A 452 -19.99 -15.07 -8.66
CA ALA A 452 -20.49 -14.03 -7.78
C ALA A 452 -19.85 -12.67 -8.12
N GLU A 453 -18.54 -12.62 -8.23
CA GLU A 453 -17.77 -11.42 -8.60
C GLU A 453 -18.14 -10.94 -10.02
N GLY A 454 -18.30 -11.88 -10.97
CA GLY A 454 -18.74 -11.56 -12.32
C GLY A 454 -20.11 -10.91 -12.35
N LYS A 455 -21.07 -11.41 -11.55
CA LYS A 455 -22.40 -10.82 -11.43
C LYS A 455 -22.35 -9.44 -10.78
N GLU A 456 -21.59 -9.28 -9.71
CA GLU A 456 -21.45 -8.01 -9.01
C GLU A 456 -20.85 -6.95 -9.93
N LYS A 457 -19.76 -7.27 -10.62
CA LYS A 457 -19.11 -6.38 -11.59
C LYS A 457 -20.02 -6.02 -12.78
N ALA A 458 -20.91 -6.91 -13.19
CA ALA A 458 -21.91 -6.65 -14.21
C ALA A 458 -23.12 -5.82 -13.69
N GLY A 459 -23.23 -5.60 -12.38
CA GLY A 459 -24.41 -4.97 -11.78
C GLY A 459 -25.65 -5.87 -11.80
N ILE A 460 -25.48 -7.19 -11.88
CA ILE A 460 -26.55 -8.17 -11.89
C ILE A 460 -26.93 -8.49 -10.43
N SER A 461 -28.06 -7.95 -9.98
CA SER A 461 -28.61 -8.22 -8.64
C SER A 461 -29.80 -9.18 -8.70
N SER A 462 -30.26 -9.65 -7.53
CA SER A 462 -31.49 -10.46 -7.43
C SER A 462 -32.73 -9.77 -8.01
N VAL A 463 -32.72 -8.46 -8.09
CA VAL A 463 -33.78 -7.63 -8.68
C VAL A 463 -33.78 -7.67 -10.21
N THR A 464 -32.57 -7.77 -10.83
CA THR A 464 -32.43 -7.92 -12.30
C THR A 464 -32.83 -9.30 -12.80
N LEU A 465 -32.82 -10.33 -11.93
CA LEU A 465 -33.26 -11.68 -12.27
C LEU A 465 -34.77 -11.79 -12.55
N GLU A 466 -35.59 -10.82 -12.12
CA GLU A 466 -37.02 -10.76 -12.41
C GLU A 466 -37.35 -10.30 -13.85
N ALA A 467 -36.36 -9.78 -14.60
CA ALA A 467 -36.58 -9.23 -15.94
C ALA A 467 -36.68 -10.29 -17.06
N GLY A 468 -36.59 -11.59 -16.74
CA GLY A 468 -36.89 -12.68 -17.68
C GLY A 468 -35.83 -12.99 -18.72
N GLU A 469 -34.68 -12.31 -18.72
CA GLU A 469 -33.56 -12.61 -19.62
C GLU A 469 -32.63 -13.66 -19.00
N PRO A 470 -32.22 -14.69 -19.76
CA PRO A 470 -31.36 -15.74 -19.21
C PRO A 470 -29.96 -15.19 -18.90
N LEU A 471 -29.39 -15.69 -17.79
CA LEU A 471 -27.98 -15.50 -17.51
C LEU A 471 -27.17 -16.37 -18.48
N VAL A 472 -26.27 -15.73 -19.22
CA VAL A 472 -25.33 -16.41 -20.13
C VAL A 472 -23.94 -16.31 -19.51
N MET A 473 -23.26 -17.46 -19.46
CA MET A 473 -21.89 -17.53 -19.00
C MET A 473 -21.01 -18.12 -20.12
N LYS A 474 -19.84 -17.52 -20.29
CA LYS A 474 -18.83 -18.05 -21.22
C LYS A 474 -17.47 -18.05 -20.53
N ARG A 475 -16.70 -19.10 -20.80
CA ARG A 475 -15.30 -19.20 -20.36
C ARG A 475 -14.37 -18.97 -21.54
N PHE A 476 -13.17 -18.50 -21.25
CA PHE A 476 -12.09 -18.35 -22.22
C PHE A 476 -10.74 -18.55 -21.52
N ARG A 477 -9.74 -18.93 -22.29
CA ARG A 477 -8.35 -18.92 -21.83
C ARG A 477 -7.68 -17.64 -22.28
N THR A 478 -6.60 -17.30 -21.61
CA THR A 478 -5.72 -16.22 -22.03
C THR A 478 -4.31 -16.76 -22.26
N GLU A 479 -3.65 -16.21 -23.26
CA GLU A 479 -2.22 -16.25 -23.39
C GLU A 479 -1.69 -15.00 -22.72
N HIS A 480 -1.02 -15.17 -21.58
CA HIS A 480 -0.57 -14.09 -20.70
C HIS A 480 0.91 -13.80 -20.89
N PHE A 481 1.26 -12.52 -20.91
CA PHE A 481 2.62 -11.99 -21.03
C PHE A 481 2.89 -11.05 -19.87
N ASP A 482 3.96 -11.30 -19.10
CA ASP A 482 4.43 -10.53 -17.95
C ASP A 482 5.96 -10.29 -17.97
#